data_787802c488fb8b237aaf72c7a06347b7
#
_entry.id   787802c488fb8b237aaf72c7a06347b7
#
_cell.length_a   1.000
_cell.length_b   1.000
_cell.length_c   1.000
_cell.angle_alpha   90.00
_cell.angle_beta   90.00
_cell.angle_gamma   90.00
#
_symmetry.space_group_name_H-M   'P 1'
#
loop_
_entity.id
_entity.type
_entity.pdbx_description
1 polymer ?
#
loop_
_entity_poly.entity_id
_entity_poly.type
_entity_poly.pdbx_seq_one_letter_code
_entity_poly.pdbx_strand_id
1 'polypeptide(L)'
;MGKKEVTVALFLAWRALVLGKRSEILACVLITSLIFTSMIFFPAMVNGIGQDLTQQVVDYRTSDILIEPKQGNQYIYKLPSTLDLINRIPGVLRASPHYEMGATLIFRGRFVSTTVQAIKPRDEKAVSPLYTTMVAGNYLGDSDTGNVIIGSQAAGSRDLYEPQGYGSSLGGVRVGDSVVIDYANNFRKEYQVKGIYTTGNTDVDSRVYIS
;
A
#
# COMPACT_ATOMS: atom_id res chain seq x y z
N MET A 1 56.43 3.69 10.95
CA MET A 1 56.63 3.59 9.50
C MET A 1 57.41 4.83 9.05
N GLY A 2 58.68 4.66 8.62
CA GLY A 2 59.51 5.79 8.24
C GLY A 2 59.14 6.34 6.86
N LYS A 3 59.32 7.65 6.65
CA LYS A 3 59.07 8.31 5.35
C LYS A 3 59.69 7.57 4.15
N LYS A 4 60.83 6.94 4.34
CA LYS A 4 61.54 6.16 3.30
C LYS A 4 60.78 4.87 2.92
N GLU A 5 60.14 4.18 3.88
CA GLU A 5 59.39 2.96 3.63
C GLU A 5 58.11 3.25 2.81
N VAL A 6 57.46 4.38 3.10
CA VAL A 6 56.25 4.81 2.34
C VAL A 6 56.63 5.17 0.91
N THR A 7 57.76 5.83 0.69
CA THR A 7 58.21 6.20 -0.66
C THR A 7 58.57 4.98 -1.49
N VAL A 8 59.22 3.97 -0.89
CA VAL A 8 59.57 2.71 -1.57
C VAL A 8 58.31 1.92 -1.89
N ALA A 9 57.35 1.86 -0.96
CA ALA A 9 56.05 1.17 -1.18
C ALA A 9 55.27 1.83 -2.31
N LEU A 10 55.20 3.17 -2.36
CA LEU A 10 54.56 3.92 -3.44
C LEU A 10 55.23 3.70 -4.81
N PHE A 11 56.56 3.68 -4.83
CA PHE A 11 57.30 3.40 -6.07
C PHE A 11 57.08 1.98 -6.58
N LEU A 12 57.07 0.99 -5.70
CA LEU A 12 56.78 -0.40 -6.08
C LEU A 12 55.33 -0.58 -6.56
N ALA A 13 54.38 0.06 -5.90
CA ALA A 13 52.97 0.05 -6.31
C ALA A 13 52.78 0.70 -7.70
N TRP A 14 53.42 1.85 -7.93
CA TRP A 14 53.43 2.51 -9.24
C TRP A 14 54.01 1.63 -10.34
N ARG A 15 55.13 1.00 -10.06
CA ARG A 15 55.81 0.10 -11.01
C ARG A 15 55.00 -1.15 -11.31
N ALA A 16 54.31 -1.72 -10.33
CA ALA A 16 53.39 -2.83 -10.50
C ALA A 16 52.15 -2.45 -11.37
N LEU A 17 51.64 -1.24 -11.20
CA LEU A 17 50.54 -0.69 -12.01
C LEU A 17 50.95 -0.48 -13.49
N VAL A 18 52.15 0.05 -13.72
CA VAL A 18 52.61 0.38 -15.08
C VAL A 18 53.11 -0.86 -15.87
N LEU A 19 53.72 -1.83 -15.18
CA LEU A 19 54.28 -3.06 -15.78
C LEU A 19 53.33 -4.27 -15.69
N GLY A 20 52.23 -4.17 -14.93
CA GLY A 20 51.23 -5.22 -14.80
C GLY A 20 50.44 -5.44 -16.09
N LYS A 21 49.88 -6.64 -16.24
CA LYS A 21 48.98 -6.93 -17.35
C LYS A 21 47.75 -6.01 -17.27
N ARG A 22 47.53 -5.25 -18.34
CA ARG A 22 46.41 -4.29 -18.42
C ARG A 22 45.03 -4.91 -18.07
N SER A 23 44.85 -6.18 -18.40
CA SER A 23 43.61 -6.92 -18.10
C SER A 23 43.42 -7.14 -16.59
N GLU A 24 44.48 -7.39 -15.83
CA GLU A 24 44.38 -7.59 -14.39
C GLU A 24 44.07 -6.28 -13.67
N ILE A 25 44.68 -5.18 -14.09
CA ILE A 25 44.41 -3.84 -13.55
C ILE A 25 42.98 -3.44 -13.85
N LEU A 26 42.51 -3.66 -15.09
CA LEU A 26 41.13 -3.37 -15.51
C LEU A 26 40.11 -4.20 -14.70
N ALA A 27 40.41 -5.47 -14.48
CA ALA A 27 39.56 -6.33 -13.65
C ALA A 27 39.45 -5.83 -12.20
N CYS A 28 40.60 -5.44 -11.59
CA CYS A 28 40.60 -4.86 -10.23
C CYS A 28 39.79 -3.56 -10.15
N VAL A 29 39.93 -2.68 -11.14
CA VAL A 29 39.18 -1.41 -11.20
C VAL A 29 37.69 -1.68 -11.35
N LEU A 30 37.31 -2.60 -12.24
CA LEU A 30 35.90 -2.96 -12.42
C LEU A 30 35.29 -3.56 -11.15
N ILE A 31 35.96 -4.50 -10.50
CA ILE A 31 35.47 -5.12 -9.26
C ILE A 31 35.33 -4.06 -8.15
N THR A 32 36.36 -3.23 -7.97
CA THR A 32 36.32 -2.18 -6.95
C THR A 32 35.21 -1.16 -7.23
N SER A 33 35.03 -0.75 -8.49
CA SER A 33 33.97 0.14 -8.92
C SER A 33 32.58 -0.47 -8.68
N LEU A 34 32.40 -1.76 -8.99
CA LEU A 34 31.16 -2.47 -8.76
C LEU A 34 30.81 -2.54 -7.27
N ILE A 35 31.80 -2.87 -6.42
CA ILE A 35 31.62 -2.91 -4.97
C ILE A 35 31.22 -1.53 -4.44
N PHE A 36 31.93 -0.48 -4.86
CA PHE A 36 31.64 0.87 -4.43
C PHE A 36 30.28 1.36 -4.89
N THR A 37 29.93 1.08 -6.14
CA THR A 37 28.61 1.39 -6.69
C THR A 37 27.50 0.67 -5.91
N SER A 38 27.67 -0.63 -5.64
CA SER A 38 26.68 -1.39 -4.90
C SER A 38 26.49 -0.89 -3.46
N MET A 39 27.58 -0.47 -2.82
CA MET A 39 27.54 0.07 -1.45
C MET A 39 26.73 1.36 -1.33
N ILE A 40 26.67 2.17 -2.39
CA ILE A 40 25.85 3.39 -2.44
C ILE A 40 24.42 3.07 -2.93
N PHE A 41 24.32 2.25 -3.96
CA PHE A 41 23.06 1.97 -4.64
C PHE A 41 22.06 1.24 -3.74
N PHE A 42 22.47 0.18 -3.04
CA PHE A 42 21.56 -0.61 -2.21
C PHE A 42 20.93 0.18 -1.05
N PRO A 43 21.68 0.93 -0.23
CA PRO A 43 21.08 1.75 0.81
C PRO A 43 20.15 2.84 0.26
N ALA A 44 20.51 3.48 -0.85
CA ALA A 44 19.66 4.48 -1.48
C ALA A 44 18.33 3.89 -1.97
N MET A 45 18.39 2.71 -2.60
CA MET A 45 17.20 1.98 -3.05
C MET A 45 16.30 1.56 -1.88
N VAL A 46 16.87 0.99 -0.82
CA VAL A 46 16.11 0.57 0.37
C VAL A 46 15.44 1.77 1.05
N ASN A 47 16.14 2.89 1.20
CA ASN A 47 15.57 4.11 1.77
C ASN A 47 14.45 4.69 0.89
N GLY A 48 14.63 4.69 -0.44
CA GLY A 48 13.60 5.15 -1.38
C GLY A 48 12.32 4.32 -1.29
N ILE A 49 12.44 3.00 -1.34
CA ILE A 49 11.29 2.08 -1.20
C ILE A 49 10.63 2.25 0.18
N GLY A 50 11.43 2.36 1.25
CA GLY A 50 10.90 2.53 2.60
C GLY A 50 10.08 3.81 2.77
N GLN A 51 10.53 4.92 2.21
CA GLN A 51 9.79 6.19 2.24
C GLN A 51 8.50 6.11 1.45
N ASP A 52 8.53 5.51 0.26
CA ASP A 52 7.36 5.36 -0.60
C ASP A 52 6.26 4.51 0.07
N LEU A 53 6.64 3.36 0.65
CA LEU A 53 5.72 2.50 1.40
C LEU A 53 5.13 3.20 2.63
N THR A 54 5.93 3.96 3.37
CA THR A 54 5.46 4.71 4.53
C THR A 54 4.46 5.78 4.12
N GLN A 55 4.75 6.52 3.04
CA GLN A 55 3.85 7.53 2.52
C GLN A 55 2.51 6.93 2.07
N GLN A 56 2.53 5.80 1.37
CA GLN A 56 1.30 5.10 0.95
C GLN A 56 0.44 4.65 2.15
N VAL A 57 1.06 4.20 3.24
CA VAL A 57 0.32 3.83 4.46
C VAL A 57 -0.33 5.06 5.08
N VAL A 58 0.39 6.17 5.16
CA VAL A 58 -0.15 7.44 5.68
C VAL A 58 -1.30 7.93 4.79
N ASP A 59 -1.10 7.97 3.48
CA ASP A 59 -2.08 8.54 2.54
C ASP A 59 -3.39 7.72 2.47
N TYR A 60 -3.30 6.38 2.51
CA TYR A 60 -4.44 5.52 2.19
C TYR A 60 -4.98 4.70 3.37
N ARG A 61 -4.27 4.65 4.51
CA ARG A 61 -4.67 3.78 5.62
C ARG A 61 -4.85 4.51 6.94
N THR A 62 -3.87 5.28 7.38
CA THR A 62 -3.84 5.83 8.73
C THR A 62 -4.09 7.32 8.78
N SER A 63 -3.92 8.04 7.66
CA SER A 63 -3.72 9.49 7.66
C SER A 63 -2.60 9.88 8.63
N ASP A 64 -2.52 11.11 9.07
CA ASP A 64 -1.49 11.57 10.00
C ASP A 64 -1.62 10.98 11.40
N ILE A 65 -2.86 10.72 11.84
CA ILE A 65 -3.16 10.22 13.20
C ILE A 65 -4.26 9.16 13.12
N LEU A 66 -3.95 7.95 13.57
CA LEU A 66 -4.91 6.87 13.76
C LEU A 66 -5.36 6.81 15.22
N ILE A 67 -6.68 6.83 15.45
CA ILE A 67 -7.27 6.69 16.77
C ILE A 67 -8.00 5.35 16.83
N GLU A 68 -7.53 4.48 17.69
CA GLU A 68 -8.08 3.15 17.90
C GLU A 68 -8.84 3.04 19.23
N PRO A 69 -9.80 2.12 19.37
CA PRO A 69 -10.43 1.87 20.65
C PRO A 69 -9.41 1.35 21.68
N LYS A 70 -9.65 1.62 22.96
CA LYS A 70 -8.82 1.09 24.04
C LYS A 70 -8.78 -0.44 24.00
N GLN A 71 -7.65 -0.99 24.40
CA GLN A 71 -7.45 -2.43 24.48
C GLN A 71 -8.61 -3.11 25.24
N GLY A 72 -9.22 -4.13 24.63
CA GLY A 72 -10.39 -4.83 25.13
C GLY A 72 -11.75 -4.30 24.65
N ASN A 73 -11.79 -3.17 23.96
CA ASN A 73 -13.00 -2.66 23.32
C ASN A 73 -12.94 -2.89 21.81
N GLN A 74 -14.09 -3.22 21.21
CA GLN A 74 -14.19 -3.43 19.75
C GLN A 74 -14.43 -2.11 18.98
N TYR A 75 -14.93 -1.05 19.65
CA TYR A 75 -15.26 0.23 19.04
C TYR A 75 -15.10 1.40 20.00
N ILE A 76 -15.03 2.60 19.43
CA ILE A 76 -14.99 3.86 20.18
C ILE A 76 -16.42 4.24 20.58
N TYR A 77 -16.70 4.27 21.89
CA TYR A 77 -18.00 4.69 22.41
C TYR A 77 -18.21 6.19 22.20
N LYS A 78 -19.49 6.59 22.03
CA LYS A 78 -19.91 8.00 21.85
C LYS A 78 -19.18 8.67 20.66
N LEU A 79 -19.04 7.96 19.55
CA LEU A 79 -18.34 8.42 18.36
C LEU A 79 -18.68 9.86 17.94
N PRO A 80 -19.97 10.33 17.90
CA PRO A 80 -20.27 11.71 17.49
C PRO A 80 -19.59 12.75 18.40
N SER A 81 -19.67 12.57 19.73
CA SER A 81 -19.06 13.49 20.70
C SER A 81 -17.54 13.48 20.61
N THR A 82 -16.96 12.31 20.33
CA THR A 82 -15.50 12.16 20.15
C THR A 82 -15.04 12.87 18.88
N LEU A 83 -15.77 12.73 17.76
CA LEU A 83 -15.48 13.44 16.52
C LEU A 83 -15.58 14.96 16.68
N ASP A 84 -16.62 15.45 17.39
CA ASP A 84 -16.77 16.86 17.68
C ASP A 84 -15.60 17.42 18.51
N LEU A 85 -15.13 16.63 19.46
CA LEU A 85 -13.98 17.00 20.29
C LEU A 85 -12.68 17.06 19.47
N ILE A 86 -12.44 16.06 18.63
CA ILE A 86 -11.26 15.99 17.76
C ILE A 86 -11.25 17.15 16.77
N ASN A 87 -12.37 17.42 16.10
CA ASN A 87 -12.47 18.48 15.11
C ASN A 87 -12.33 19.91 15.69
N ARG A 88 -12.39 20.06 17.03
CA ARG A 88 -12.13 21.33 17.72
C ARG A 88 -10.66 21.53 18.12
N ILE A 89 -9.81 20.52 17.97
CA ILE A 89 -8.39 20.63 18.30
C ILE A 89 -7.70 21.50 17.25
N PRO A 90 -7.00 22.58 17.67
CA PRO A 90 -6.25 23.41 16.74
C PRO A 90 -5.23 22.59 15.93
N GLY A 91 -5.23 22.74 14.62
CA GLY A 91 -4.35 22.00 13.70
C GLY A 91 -4.95 20.72 13.13
N VAL A 92 -6.09 20.24 13.64
CA VAL A 92 -6.83 19.14 13.03
C VAL A 92 -7.69 19.68 11.88
N LEU A 93 -7.48 19.19 10.69
CA LEU A 93 -8.25 19.58 9.50
C LEU A 93 -9.60 18.85 9.45
N ARG A 94 -9.58 17.54 9.63
CA ARG A 94 -10.77 16.67 9.60
C ARG A 94 -10.49 15.33 10.28
N ALA A 95 -11.55 14.69 10.76
CA ALA A 95 -11.52 13.30 11.20
C ALA A 95 -12.59 12.49 10.44
N SER A 96 -12.23 11.30 9.95
CA SER A 96 -13.13 10.37 9.29
C SER A 96 -13.31 9.12 10.17
N PRO A 97 -14.55 8.75 10.50
CA PRO A 97 -14.81 7.52 11.24
C PRO A 97 -14.82 6.33 10.29
N HIS A 98 -14.11 5.27 10.66
CA HIS A 98 -14.10 4.01 9.96
C HIS A 98 -14.67 2.89 10.81
N TYR A 99 -15.36 1.95 10.18
CA TYR A 99 -15.71 0.68 10.78
C TYR A 99 -15.18 -0.44 9.92
N GLU A 100 -14.18 -1.17 10.42
CA GLU A 100 -13.53 -2.26 9.71
C GLU A 100 -14.07 -3.60 10.17
N MET A 101 -14.34 -4.49 9.21
CA MET A 101 -14.74 -5.86 9.48
C MET A 101 -14.20 -6.82 8.42
N GLY A 102 -13.82 -8.02 8.86
CA GLY A 102 -13.48 -9.10 7.95
C GLY A 102 -14.74 -9.62 7.25
N ALA A 103 -14.63 -9.87 5.96
CA ALA A 103 -15.71 -10.44 5.16
C ALA A 103 -15.17 -11.26 4.00
N THR A 104 -16.05 -12.04 3.38
CA THR A 104 -15.74 -12.77 2.15
C THR A 104 -16.55 -12.16 1.01
N LEU A 105 -15.87 -11.72 -0.03
CA LEU A 105 -16.49 -11.34 -1.29
C LEU A 105 -16.80 -12.57 -2.11
N ILE A 106 -17.97 -12.59 -2.73
CA ILE A 106 -18.45 -13.69 -3.57
C ILE A 106 -18.87 -13.13 -4.93
N PHE A 107 -18.27 -13.67 -5.98
CA PHE A 107 -18.60 -13.32 -7.35
C PHE A 107 -18.43 -14.53 -8.27
N ARG A 108 -19.49 -14.95 -8.95
CA ARG A 108 -19.49 -16.04 -9.94
C ARG A 108 -18.78 -17.32 -9.47
N GLY A 109 -19.03 -17.73 -8.21
CA GLY A 109 -18.43 -18.93 -7.62
C GLY A 109 -16.98 -18.77 -7.15
N ARG A 110 -16.45 -17.56 -7.12
CA ARG A 110 -15.15 -17.21 -6.52
C ARG A 110 -15.33 -16.51 -5.21
N PHE A 111 -14.41 -16.75 -4.29
CA PHE A 111 -14.43 -16.25 -2.91
C PHE A 111 -13.11 -15.58 -2.60
N VAL A 112 -13.16 -14.37 -2.08
CA VAL A 112 -11.97 -13.63 -1.65
C VAL A 112 -12.19 -13.11 -0.24
N SER A 113 -11.32 -13.51 0.69
CA SER A 113 -11.31 -12.93 2.03
C SER A 113 -10.71 -11.53 1.99
N THR A 114 -11.42 -10.56 2.54
CA THR A 114 -11.04 -9.16 2.51
C THR A 114 -11.46 -8.43 3.78
N THR A 115 -10.96 -7.22 3.95
CA THR A 115 -11.47 -6.27 4.92
C THR A 115 -12.44 -5.31 4.25
N VAL A 116 -13.67 -5.26 4.74
CA VAL A 116 -14.66 -4.27 4.35
C VAL A 116 -14.57 -3.10 5.31
N GLN A 117 -14.46 -1.91 4.76
CA GLN A 117 -14.36 -0.67 5.51
C GLN A 117 -15.58 0.20 5.21
N ALA A 118 -16.42 0.40 6.23
CA ALA A 118 -17.54 1.33 6.13
C ALA A 118 -17.02 2.73 6.47
N ILE A 119 -17.29 3.68 5.57
CA ILE A 119 -16.80 5.05 5.63
C ILE A 119 -17.95 6.06 5.45
N LYS A 120 -17.68 7.29 5.85
CA LYS A 120 -18.49 8.45 5.41
C LYS A 120 -17.77 9.10 4.22
N PRO A 121 -18.25 8.93 2.98
CA PRO A 121 -17.50 9.33 1.78
C PRO A 121 -17.07 10.80 1.76
N ARG A 122 -17.90 11.70 2.29
CA ARG A 122 -17.60 13.12 2.40
C ARG A 122 -16.44 13.41 3.35
N ASP A 123 -16.44 12.78 4.52
CA ASP A 123 -15.39 13.00 5.53
C ASP A 123 -14.10 12.31 5.08
N GLU A 124 -14.21 11.14 4.47
CA GLU A 124 -13.07 10.39 3.93
C GLU A 124 -12.30 11.15 2.85
N LYS A 125 -12.99 11.81 1.94
CA LYS A 125 -12.34 12.65 0.91
C LYS A 125 -11.48 13.79 1.48
N ALA A 126 -11.75 14.19 2.71
CA ALA A 126 -11.00 15.27 3.36
C ALA A 126 -9.74 14.77 4.08
N VAL A 127 -9.63 13.45 4.34
CA VAL A 127 -8.51 12.85 5.09
C VAL A 127 -7.67 11.88 4.23
N SER A 128 -8.22 11.34 3.15
CA SER A 128 -7.54 10.39 2.28
C SER A 128 -7.70 10.77 0.80
N PRO A 129 -6.63 10.69 0.00
CA PRO A 129 -6.69 10.90 -1.45
C PRO A 129 -7.23 9.69 -2.22
N LEU A 130 -7.77 8.66 -1.57
CA LEU A 130 -8.27 7.43 -2.19
C LEU A 130 -9.24 7.71 -3.36
N TYR A 131 -10.05 8.77 -3.28
CA TYR A 131 -10.99 9.14 -4.34
C TYR A 131 -10.29 9.54 -5.66
N THR A 132 -9.01 9.88 -5.63
CA THR A 132 -8.22 10.23 -6.83
C THR A 132 -7.64 9.01 -7.55
N THR A 133 -7.67 7.84 -6.91
CA THR A 133 -7.04 6.61 -7.41
C THR A 133 -8.00 5.70 -8.17
N MET A 134 -9.19 6.20 -8.52
CA MET A 134 -10.19 5.43 -9.27
C MET A 134 -9.69 5.12 -10.68
N VAL A 135 -9.61 3.83 -11.02
CA VAL A 135 -9.23 3.36 -12.37
C VAL A 135 -10.44 3.03 -13.23
N ALA A 136 -11.59 2.77 -12.61
CA ALA A 136 -12.86 2.56 -13.32
C ALA A 136 -14.04 3.01 -12.45
N GLY A 137 -15.06 3.57 -13.08
CA GLY A 137 -16.26 4.05 -12.40
C GLY A 137 -16.03 5.32 -11.58
N ASN A 138 -16.78 5.45 -10.48
CA ASN A 138 -16.79 6.63 -9.64
C ASN A 138 -16.64 6.26 -8.15
N TYR A 139 -16.13 7.20 -7.38
CA TYR A 139 -16.07 7.09 -5.93
C TYR A 139 -17.47 7.11 -5.28
N LEU A 140 -17.56 6.61 -4.03
CA LEU A 140 -18.80 6.63 -3.26
C LEU A 140 -19.27 8.06 -2.94
N GLY A 141 -20.58 8.22 -2.90
CA GLY A 141 -21.26 9.40 -2.34
C GLY A 141 -22.00 9.04 -1.07
N ASP A 142 -22.42 10.06 -0.32
CA ASP A 142 -23.11 9.85 0.97
C ASP A 142 -24.48 9.13 0.85
N SER A 143 -25.07 9.12 -0.34
CA SER A 143 -26.36 8.45 -0.64
C SER A 143 -26.22 7.05 -1.22
N ASP A 144 -25.02 6.55 -1.38
CA ASP A 144 -24.73 5.27 -2.06
C ASP A 144 -24.88 4.04 -1.16
N THR A 145 -26.08 3.87 -0.58
CA THR A 145 -26.39 2.76 0.34
C THR A 145 -26.56 1.43 -0.38
N GLY A 146 -25.77 0.78 -0.92
CA GLY A 146 -25.89 -0.47 -1.69
C GLY A 146 -24.87 -0.56 -2.78
N ASN A 147 -24.00 0.45 -2.81
CA ASN A 147 -22.87 0.49 -3.70
C ASN A 147 -21.56 0.19 -2.95
N VAL A 148 -20.57 -0.28 -3.72
CA VAL A 148 -19.26 -0.65 -3.20
C VAL A 148 -18.18 -0.20 -4.17
N ILE A 149 -17.03 0.21 -3.66
CA ILE A 149 -15.81 0.31 -4.43
C ILE A 149 -14.83 -0.77 -3.99
N ILE A 150 -14.17 -1.39 -4.95
CA ILE A 150 -13.32 -2.56 -4.74
C ILE A 150 -11.90 -2.23 -5.21
N GLY A 151 -10.90 -2.60 -4.43
CA GLY A 151 -9.51 -2.46 -4.83
C GLY A 151 -9.15 -3.41 -5.97
N SER A 152 -8.24 -2.99 -6.82
CA SER A 152 -7.84 -3.70 -8.04
C SER A 152 -7.33 -5.11 -7.78
N GLN A 153 -6.66 -5.34 -6.64
CA GLN A 153 -6.20 -6.67 -6.25
C GLN A 153 -7.36 -7.61 -5.95
N ALA A 154 -8.37 -7.15 -5.18
CA ALA A 154 -9.54 -7.95 -4.87
C ALA A 154 -10.45 -8.15 -6.10
N ALA A 155 -10.59 -7.14 -6.96
CA ALA A 155 -11.36 -7.24 -8.20
C ALA A 155 -10.75 -8.23 -9.20
N GLY A 156 -9.42 -8.24 -9.31
CA GLY A 156 -8.65 -9.10 -10.20
C GLY A 156 -8.73 -8.72 -11.69
N SER A 157 -8.08 -9.53 -12.52
CA SER A 157 -8.10 -9.39 -13.97
C SER A 157 -8.70 -10.64 -14.62
N ARG A 158 -9.46 -10.46 -15.68
CA ARG A 158 -9.98 -11.58 -16.48
C ARG A 158 -8.92 -12.31 -17.31
N ASP A 159 -7.81 -11.64 -17.53
CA ASP A 159 -6.71 -12.19 -18.33
C ASP A 159 -5.87 -13.22 -17.57
N LEU A 160 -6.01 -13.24 -16.22
CA LEU A 160 -5.39 -14.24 -15.37
C LEU A 160 -6.38 -15.36 -15.10
N TYR A 161 -6.00 -16.60 -15.51
CA TYR A 161 -6.78 -17.79 -15.15
C TYR A 161 -6.65 -18.02 -13.65
N GLU A 162 -7.73 -17.76 -12.91
CA GLU A 162 -7.86 -18.16 -11.52
C GLU A 162 -8.94 -19.25 -11.40
N PRO A 163 -8.70 -20.35 -10.71
CA PRO A 163 -9.69 -21.41 -10.51
C PRO A 163 -10.89 -20.90 -9.72
N GLN A 164 -12.03 -21.55 -9.85
CA GLN A 164 -13.18 -21.28 -8.98
C GLN A 164 -12.87 -21.70 -7.55
N GLY A 165 -13.48 -21.01 -6.57
CA GLY A 165 -13.26 -21.23 -5.15
C GLY A 165 -12.57 -20.05 -4.48
N TYR A 166 -11.85 -20.32 -3.39
CA TYR A 166 -11.07 -19.31 -2.70
C TYR A 166 -9.81 -18.95 -3.49
N GLY A 167 -9.64 -17.66 -3.74
CA GLY A 167 -8.50 -17.14 -4.49
C GLY A 167 -8.01 -15.81 -3.93
N SER A 168 -7.02 -15.24 -4.57
CA SER A 168 -6.48 -13.91 -4.25
C SER A 168 -7.32 -12.78 -4.85
N SER A 169 -8.17 -13.09 -5.84
CA SER A 169 -9.03 -12.12 -6.52
C SER A 169 -10.36 -12.74 -6.99
N LEU A 170 -11.31 -11.87 -7.31
CA LEU A 170 -12.60 -12.25 -7.88
C LEU A 170 -12.55 -12.54 -9.40
N GLY A 171 -11.37 -12.43 -10.03
CA GLY A 171 -11.16 -12.79 -11.44
C GLY A 171 -11.81 -11.84 -12.43
N GLY A 172 -11.74 -10.55 -12.19
CA GLY A 172 -12.15 -9.51 -13.12
C GLY A 172 -13.57 -9.01 -12.99
N VAL A 173 -13.91 -8.55 -11.80
CA VAL A 173 -15.13 -7.78 -11.52
C VAL A 173 -15.08 -6.45 -12.26
N ARG A 174 -16.22 -5.98 -12.72
CA ARG A 174 -16.37 -4.69 -13.43
C ARG A 174 -17.36 -3.77 -12.73
N VAL A 175 -17.27 -2.50 -13.04
CA VAL A 175 -18.28 -1.51 -12.65
C VAL A 175 -19.64 -1.92 -13.20
N GLY A 176 -20.66 -1.91 -12.33
CA GLY A 176 -22.01 -2.38 -12.62
C GLY A 176 -22.27 -3.85 -12.31
N ASP A 177 -21.24 -4.67 -12.05
CA ASP A 177 -21.44 -6.04 -11.58
C ASP A 177 -22.00 -6.03 -10.15
N SER A 178 -22.76 -7.06 -9.78
CA SER A 178 -23.22 -7.32 -8.40
C SER A 178 -22.27 -8.29 -7.73
N VAL A 179 -21.82 -7.95 -6.52
CA VAL A 179 -21.02 -8.81 -5.65
C VAL A 179 -21.75 -9.05 -4.33
N VAL A 180 -21.63 -10.24 -3.78
CA VAL A 180 -22.17 -10.56 -2.47
C VAL A 180 -21.07 -10.45 -1.44
N ILE A 181 -21.32 -9.74 -0.36
CA ILE A 181 -20.45 -9.65 0.80
C ILE A 181 -21.03 -10.52 1.91
N ASP A 182 -20.28 -11.52 2.34
CA ASP A 182 -20.59 -12.42 3.45
C ASP A 182 -19.75 -11.99 4.67
N TYR A 183 -20.41 -11.39 5.64
CA TYR A 183 -19.79 -10.86 6.84
C TYR A 183 -19.58 -11.95 7.91
N ALA A 184 -18.62 -11.76 8.79
CA ALA A 184 -18.28 -12.73 9.85
C ALA A 184 -19.44 -13.10 10.79
N ASN A 185 -20.49 -12.29 10.83
CA ASN A 185 -21.73 -12.55 11.60
C ASN A 185 -22.79 -13.34 10.82
N ASN A 186 -22.43 -13.97 9.70
CA ASN A 186 -23.33 -14.66 8.76
C ASN A 186 -24.39 -13.76 8.09
N PHE A 187 -24.19 -12.45 8.14
CA PHE A 187 -25.03 -11.52 7.39
C PHE A 187 -24.49 -11.41 5.95
N ARG A 188 -25.38 -11.62 4.98
CA ARG A 188 -25.05 -11.49 3.55
C ARG A 188 -25.83 -10.35 2.93
N LYS A 189 -25.13 -9.55 2.15
CA LYS A 189 -25.77 -8.48 1.39
C LYS A 189 -25.13 -8.37 0.02
N GLU A 190 -25.96 -8.13 -0.98
CA GLU A 190 -25.56 -7.85 -2.34
C GLU A 190 -25.33 -6.37 -2.52
N TYR A 191 -24.23 -6.04 -3.21
CA TYR A 191 -23.83 -4.67 -3.52
C TYR A 191 -23.49 -4.55 -4.99
N GLN A 192 -23.80 -3.38 -5.56
CA GLN A 192 -23.39 -3.05 -6.90
C GLN A 192 -22.01 -2.39 -6.90
N VAL A 193 -21.12 -2.83 -7.78
CA VAL A 193 -19.79 -2.26 -7.91
C VAL A 193 -19.91 -0.91 -8.62
N LYS A 194 -19.67 0.17 -7.89
CA LYS A 194 -19.68 1.54 -8.39
C LYS A 194 -18.35 1.97 -8.99
N GLY A 195 -17.27 1.42 -8.46
CA GLY A 195 -15.94 1.75 -8.96
C GLY A 195 -14.86 0.78 -8.52
N ILE A 196 -13.74 0.84 -9.20
CA ILE A 196 -12.52 0.10 -8.90
C ILE A 196 -11.40 1.11 -8.74
N TYR A 197 -10.60 0.97 -7.69
CA TYR A 197 -9.48 1.84 -7.39
C TYR A 197 -8.16 1.06 -7.34
N THR A 198 -7.02 1.74 -7.52
CA THR A 198 -5.69 1.19 -7.32
C THR A 198 -4.76 2.24 -6.73
N THR A 199 -4.06 1.87 -5.67
CA THR A 199 -3.09 2.73 -4.99
C THR A 199 -1.67 2.30 -5.24
N GLY A 200 -1.48 1.09 -5.82
CA GLY A 200 -0.18 0.43 -5.94
C GLY A 200 0.26 -0.29 -4.66
N ASN A 201 -0.53 -0.21 -3.59
CA ASN A 201 -0.29 -0.93 -2.35
C ASN A 201 -1.23 -2.13 -2.26
N THR A 202 -0.67 -3.35 -2.29
CA THR A 202 -1.44 -4.60 -2.34
C THR A 202 -2.39 -4.75 -1.14
N ASP A 203 -1.99 -4.31 0.07
CA ASP A 203 -2.85 -4.38 1.26
C ASP A 203 -4.07 -3.47 1.13
N VAL A 204 -3.87 -2.24 0.64
CA VAL A 204 -4.97 -1.31 0.38
C VAL A 204 -5.84 -1.79 -0.78
N ASP A 205 -5.21 -2.22 -1.88
CA ASP A 205 -5.89 -2.69 -3.10
C ASP A 205 -6.62 -4.02 -2.94
N SER A 206 -6.43 -4.72 -1.81
CA SER A 206 -7.21 -5.90 -1.43
C SER A 206 -8.49 -5.57 -0.65
N ARG A 207 -8.70 -4.31 -0.26
CA ARG A 207 -9.84 -3.86 0.57
C ARG A 207 -11.05 -3.43 -0.24
N VAL A 208 -12.14 -3.31 0.48
CA VAL A 208 -13.45 -2.91 -0.07
C VAL A 208 -14.05 -1.82 0.80
N TYR A 209 -14.59 -0.77 0.17
CA TYR A 209 -15.24 0.33 0.87
C TYR A 209 -16.71 0.39 0.55
N ILE A 210 -17.51 0.63 1.59
CA ILE A 210 -18.97 0.84 1.54
C ILE A 210 -19.33 2.16 2.23
N SER A 211 -20.50 2.72 1.89
CA SER A 211 -21.06 3.90 2.55
C SER A 211 -22.05 3.50 3.63
#